data_3fae9eb16ea75e9f99da998f33f763b1
#
_entry.id   3fae9eb16ea75e9f99da998f33f763b1
#
_cell.length_a   1.000
_cell.length_b   1.000
_cell.length_c   1.000
_cell.angle_alpha   90.00
_cell.angle_beta   90.00
_cell.angle_gamma   90.00
#
_symmetry.space_group_name_H-M   'P 1'
#
loop_
_entity.id
_entity.type
_entity.pdbx_description
1 polymer ?
#
loop_
_entity_poly.entity_id
_entity_poly.type
_entity_poly.pdbx_seq_one_letter_code
_entity_poly.pdbx_strand_id
1 'polypeptide(L)'
;MRTVIERVKKRIRVVLHFCQDSFVFLYINLLNKKAIRTHYRSIPIIINNFNRLSTLRNLVEWLKKNKYTTIVILDNQSTYPPLLEYYKTCDVKVIRLDKNYGHLALWKSGIYHTYKWNYFVYTDSDVLPIEACPENFLLIFYESLQRYFSLKKVGFSIKIDDLPDHFS
;
A
#
# COMPACT_ATOMS: atom_id res chain seq x y z
N MET A 1 22.20 34.77 19.13
CA MET A 1 22.61 34.62 17.70
C MET A 1 22.84 33.14 17.29
N ARG A 2 23.52 32.30 18.07
CA ARG A 2 23.70 30.85 17.77
C ARG A 2 22.38 30.08 17.57
N THR A 3 21.37 30.32 18.40
CA THR A 3 20.08 29.60 18.35
C THR A 3 19.25 29.87 17.09
N VAL A 4 19.37 31.03 16.47
CA VAL A 4 18.65 31.36 15.22
C VAL A 4 19.29 30.65 14.04
N ILE A 5 20.64 30.64 13.98
CA ILE A 5 21.40 29.95 12.93
C ILE A 5 21.15 28.43 12.98
N GLU A 6 21.08 27.83 14.14
CA GLU A 6 20.76 26.42 14.33
C GLU A 6 19.31 26.08 13.85
N ARG A 7 18.32 26.94 14.14
CA ARG A 7 16.95 26.76 13.66
C ARG A 7 16.85 26.92 12.13
N VAL A 8 17.57 27.87 11.55
CA VAL A 8 17.61 28.06 10.10
C VAL A 8 18.29 26.86 9.41
N LYS A 9 19.44 26.39 9.94
CA LYS A 9 20.10 25.19 9.42
C LYS A 9 19.20 23.94 9.50
N LYS A 10 18.44 23.77 10.59
CA LYS A 10 17.50 22.66 10.74
C LYS A 10 16.34 22.76 9.75
N ARG A 11 15.77 23.96 9.52
CA ARG A 11 14.73 24.19 8.51
C ARG A 11 15.23 23.99 7.09
N ILE A 12 16.42 24.49 6.76
CA ILE A 12 17.03 24.26 5.43
C ILE A 12 17.30 22.77 5.22
N ARG A 13 17.81 22.05 6.22
CA ARG A 13 18.04 20.59 6.11
C ARG A 13 16.73 19.81 5.89
N VAL A 14 15.63 20.19 6.55
CA VAL A 14 14.31 19.57 6.34
C VAL A 14 13.77 19.90 4.95
N VAL A 15 13.91 21.13 4.47
CA VAL A 15 13.45 21.52 3.13
C VAL A 15 14.31 20.87 2.04
N LEU A 16 15.62 20.78 2.20
CA LEU A 16 16.51 20.09 1.26
C LEU A 16 16.23 18.58 1.23
N HIS A 17 15.96 17.97 2.37
CA HIS A 17 15.60 16.54 2.42
C HIS A 17 14.25 16.28 1.74
N PHE A 18 13.26 17.13 1.96
CA PHE A 18 11.96 17.04 1.29
C PHE A 18 12.09 17.24 -0.24
N CYS A 19 12.88 18.22 -0.68
CA CYS A 19 13.16 18.45 -2.11
C CYS A 19 13.92 17.27 -2.73
N GLN A 20 14.90 16.72 -2.01
CA GLN A 20 15.72 15.59 -2.46
C GLN A 20 14.87 14.33 -2.61
N ASP A 21 14.00 14.03 -1.65
CA ASP A 21 13.07 12.91 -1.70
C ASP A 21 12.08 13.04 -2.88
N SER A 22 11.54 14.24 -3.11
CA SER A 22 10.63 14.52 -4.23
C SER A 22 11.33 14.40 -5.59
N PHE A 23 12.59 14.85 -5.68
CA PHE A 23 13.37 14.78 -6.90
C PHE A 23 13.78 13.35 -7.25
N VAL A 24 14.19 12.56 -6.25
CA VAL A 24 14.52 11.14 -6.43
C VAL A 24 13.27 10.36 -6.87
N PHE A 25 12.13 10.59 -6.26
CA PHE A 25 10.87 9.97 -6.68
C PHE A 25 10.50 10.35 -8.13
N LEU A 26 10.61 11.63 -8.49
CA LEU A 26 10.34 12.10 -9.85
C LEU A 26 11.30 11.47 -10.86
N TYR A 27 12.59 11.43 -10.55
CA TYR A 27 13.63 10.86 -11.40
C TYR A 27 13.42 9.36 -11.63
N ILE A 28 13.17 8.58 -10.58
CA ILE A 28 12.88 7.16 -10.67
C ILE A 28 11.63 6.92 -11.53
N ASN A 29 10.59 7.73 -11.35
CA ASN A 29 9.34 7.58 -12.11
C ASN A 29 9.50 7.94 -13.60
N LEU A 30 10.28 8.97 -13.92
CA LEU A 30 10.56 9.33 -15.32
C LEU A 30 11.32 8.22 -16.04
N LEU A 31 12.36 7.67 -15.41
CA LEU A 31 13.18 6.60 -16.01
C LEU A 31 12.41 5.27 -16.12
N ASN A 32 11.54 4.97 -15.16
CA ASN A 32 10.87 3.68 -15.09
C ASN A 32 9.44 3.67 -15.67
N LYS A 33 8.95 4.79 -16.23
CA LYS A 33 7.56 4.93 -16.70
C LYS A 33 7.12 3.80 -17.63
N LYS A 34 7.96 3.43 -18.61
CA LYS A 34 7.66 2.33 -19.54
C LYS A 34 7.68 0.98 -18.81
N ALA A 35 8.66 0.75 -17.95
CA ALA A 35 8.80 -0.48 -17.17
C ALA A 35 7.59 -0.68 -16.23
N ILE A 36 7.15 0.38 -15.53
CA ILE A 36 5.97 0.31 -14.64
C ILE A 36 4.71 -0.03 -15.42
N ARG A 37 4.47 0.60 -16.58
CA ARG A 37 3.31 0.26 -17.44
C ARG A 37 3.32 -1.20 -17.89
N THR A 38 4.49 -1.74 -18.20
CA THR A 38 4.63 -3.13 -18.65
C THR A 38 4.51 -4.12 -17.49
N HIS A 39 5.01 -3.75 -16.30
CA HIS A 39 5.09 -4.63 -15.13
C HIS A 39 4.22 -4.16 -13.97
N TYR A 40 3.10 -3.50 -14.22
CA TYR A 40 2.21 -2.97 -13.17
C TYR A 40 1.74 -4.03 -12.17
N ARG A 41 1.68 -5.30 -12.58
CA ARG A 41 1.32 -6.42 -11.71
C ARG A 41 2.39 -6.76 -10.67
N SER A 42 3.60 -6.21 -10.79
CA SER A 42 4.67 -6.33 -9.80
C SER A 42 4.70 -5.18 -8.77
N ILE A 43 3.80 -4.18 -8.90
CA ILE A 43 3.64 -3.16 -7.86
C ILE A 43 3.24 -3.84 -6.56
N PRO A 44 3.97 -3.62 -5.45
CA PRO A 44 3.68 -4.28 -4.18
C PRO A 44 2.27 -3.96 -3.66
N ILE A 45 1.52 -5.01 -3.31
CA ILE A 45 0.21 -4.90 -2.64
C ILE A 45 0.39 -5.38 -1.20
N ILE A 46 0.33 -4.42 -0.27
CA ILE A 46 0.52 -4.65 1.17
C ILE A 46 -0.85 -4.73 1.82
N ILE A 47 -1.19 -5.91 2.33
CA ILE A 47 -2.48 -6.21 2.94
C ILE A 47 -2.33 -6.19 4.46
N ASN A 48 -2.92 -5.20 5.11
CA ASN A 48 -2.99 -5.12 6.57
C ASN A 48 -4.00 -6.15 7.09
N ASN A 49 -3.55 -7.07 7.94
CA ASN A 49 -4.41 -8.13 8.45
C ASN A 49 -4.32 -8.27 9.97
N PHE A 50 -5.46 -8.48 10.62
CA PHE A 50 -5.55 -8.83 12.03
C PHE A 50 -6.67 -9.83 12.26
N ASN A 51 -6.32 -11.09 12.61
CA ASN A 51 -7.23 -12.18 12.94
C ASN A 51 -8.32 -12.50 11.89
N ARG A 52 -8.13 -12.13 10.61
CA ARG A 52 -9.06 -12.42 9.51
C ARG A 52 -8.44 -13.41 8.54
N LEU A 53 -9.02 -14.58 8.41
CA LEU A 53 -8.54 -15.64 7.51
C LEU A 53 -9.33 -15.69 6.20
N SER A 54 -10.68 -15.76 6.27
CA SER A 54 -11.51 -16.00 5.08
C SER A 54 -11.39 -14.88 4.05
N THR A 55 -11.58 -13.64 4.48
CA THR A 55 -11.48 -12.46 3.60
C THR A 55 -10.06 -12.28 3.06
N LEU A 56 -9.04 -12.45 3.91
CA LEU A 56 -7.65 -12.40 3.48
C LEU A 56 -7.36 -13.45 2.39
N ARG A 57 -7.78 -14.70 2.59
CA ARG A 57 -7.58 -15.78 1.61
C ARG A 57 -8.25 -15.45 0.28
N ASN A 58 -9.50 -15.02 0.31
CA ASN A 58 -10.24 -14.64 -0.90
C ASN A 58 -9.55 -13.51 -1.65
N LEU A 59 -9.06 -12.49 -0.94
CA LEU A 59 -8.32 -11.38 -1.56
C LEU A 59 -7.01 -11.86 -2.20
N VAL A 60 -6.22 -12.67 -1.48
CA VAL A 60 -4.95 -13.22 -2.00
C VAL A 60 -5.21 -14.11 -3.23
N GLU A 61 -6.23 -14.96 -3.19
CA GLU A 61 -6.60 -15.82 -4.33
C GLU A 61 -7.05 -14.98 -5.53
N TRP A 62 -7.85 -13.95 -5.32
CA TRP A 62 -8.27 -13.04 -6.39
C TRP A 62 -7.07 -12.34 -7.02
N LEU A 63 -6.14 -11.83 -6.21
CA LEU A 63 -4.92 -11.18 -6.70
C LEU A 63 -4.03 -12.14 -7.50
N LYS A 64 -3.83 -13.37 -7.03
CA LYS A 64 -3.06 -14.40 -7.73
C LYS A 64 -3.72 -14.80 -9.05
N LYS A 65 -5.05 -15.01 -9.06
CA LYS A 65 -5.82 -15.30 -10.28
C LYS A 65 -5.60 -14.23 -11.34
N ASN A 66 -5.50 -12.96 -10.93
CA ASN A 66 -5.24 -11.82 -11.81
C ASN A 66 -3.75 -11.54 -12.04
N LYS A 67 -2.88 -12.51 -11.68
CA LYS A 67 -1.42 -12.50 -11.96
C LYS A 67 -0.65 -11.37 -11.27
N TYR A 68 -1.13 -10.88 -10.13
CA TYR A 68 -0.35 -9.98 -9.28
C TYR A 68 0.74 -10.77 -8.55
N THR A 69 1.99 -10.34 -8.67
CA THR A 69 3.16 -11.14 -8.27
C THR A 69 3.78 -10.72 -6.95
N THR A 70 3.56 -9.48 -6.51
CA THR A 70 4.18 -8.95 -5.29
C THR A 70 3.12 -8.66 -4.24
N ILE A 71 2.66 -9.71 -3.57
CA ILE A 71 1.68 -9.66 -2.49
C ILE A 71 2.41 -9.79 -1.17
N VAL A 72 2.12 -8.88 -0.22
CA VAL A 72 2.72 -8.85 1.11
C VAL A 72 1.61 -8.77 2.15
N ILE A 73 1.54 -9.74 3.04
CA ILE A 73 0.66 -9.69 4.21
C ILE A 73 1.43 -9.01 5.35
N LEU A 74 0.91 -7.90 5.84
CA LEU A 74 1.39 -7.23 7.04
C LEU A 74 0.51 -7.68 8.21
N ASP A 75 0.97 -8.70 8.94
CA ASP A 75 0.23 -9.27 10.05
C ASP A 75 0.39 -8.43 11.31
N ASN A 76 -0.70 -7.85 11.75
CA ASN A 76 -0.79 -6.90 12.85
C ASN A 76 -0.90 -7.61 14.21
N GLN A 77 0.00 -8.60 14.47
CA GLN A 77 0.05 -9.44 15.68
C GLN A 77 -1.18 -10.35 15.84
N SER A 78 -1.58 -11.05 14.78
CA SER A 78 -2.68 -12.02 14.86
C SER A 78 -2.36 -13.19 15.79
N THR A 79 -3.42 -13.69 16.46
CA THR A 79 -3.37 -14.83 17.39
C THR A 79 -4.27 -15.98 16.97
N TYR A 80 -5.10 -15.81 15.94
CA TYR A 80 -6.05 -16.80 15.45
C TYR A 80 -5.35 -18.02 14.86
N PRO A 81 -5.42 -19.23 15.49
CA PRO A 81 -4.60 -20.37 15.09
C PRO A 81 -4.75 -20.82 13.64
N PRO A 82 -5.99 -20.87 13.04
CA PRO A 82 -6.13 -21.25 11.64
C PRO A 82 -5.45 -20.26 10.68
N LEU A 83 -5.39 -18.97 11.02
CA LEU A 83 -4.68 -17.97 10.24
C LEU A 83 -3.16 -18.18 10.32
N LEU A 84 -2.64 -18.49 11.52
CA LEU A 84 -1.22 -18.75 11.70
C LEU A 84 -0.77 -20.00 10.94
N GLU A 85 -1.63 -21.01 10.83
CA GLU A 85 -1.39 -22.19 10.00
C GLU A 85 -1.40 -21.84 8.51
N TYR A 86 -2.35 -21.02 8.05
CA TYR A 86 -2.37 -20.50 6.69
C TYR A 86 -1.08 -19.75 6.32
N TYR A 87 -0.51 -18.99 7.23
CA TYR A 87 0.75 -18.28 6.97
C TYR A 87 1.96 -19.18 6.72
N LYS A 88 1.94 -20.42 7.21
CA LYS A 88 3.02 -21.41 6.98
C LYS A 88 2.97 -22.00 5.57
N THR A 89 1.78 -22.00 4.96
CA THR A 89 1.54 -22.67 3.67
C THR A 89 1.22 -21.69 2.54
N CYS A 90 0.87 -20.43 2.86
CA CYS A 90 0.59 -19.44 1.83
C CYS A 90 1.86 -19.05 1.07
N ASP A 91 1.77 -19.06 -0.24
CA ASP A 91 2.85 -18.69 -1.14
C ASP A 91 2.86 -17.16 -1.40
N VAL A 92 2.92 -16.39 -0.30
CA VAL A 92 3.08 -14.94 -0.31
C VAL A 92 3.94 -14.50 0.87
N LYS A 93 4.59 -13.35 0.74
CA LYS A 93 5.41 -12.81 1.82
C LYS A 93 4.54 -12.40 3.01
N VAL A 94 4.83 -12.93 4.21
CA VAL A 94 4.21 -12.52 5.47
C VAL A 94 5.22 -11.79 6.33
N ILE A 95 4.86 -10.58 6.79
CA ILE A 95 5.62 -9.79 7.76
C ILE A 95 4.78 -9.71 9.03
N ARG A 96 5.20 -10.41 10.08
CA ARG A 96 4.53 -10.35 11.39
C ARG A 96 5.10 -9.22 12.23
N LEU A 97 4.21 -8.34 12.70
CA LEU A 97 4.56 -7.24 13.58
C LEU A 97 4.64 -7.69 15.05
N ASP A 98 5.41 -6.97 15.83
CA ASP A 98 5.62 -7.19 17.27
C ASP A 98 4.38 -6.83 18.10
N LYS A 99 3.52 -5.96 17.59
CA LYS A 99 2.27 -5.54 18.22
C LYS A 99 1.23 -5.09 17.20
N ASN A 100 0.00 -4.91 17.64
CA ASN A 100 -1.08 -4.36 16.81
C ASN A 100 -0.98 -2.83 16.74
N TYR A 101 -0.67 -2.30 15.57
CA TYR A 101 -0.58 -0.87 15.27
C TYR A 101 -1.87 -0.29 14.64
N GLY A 102 -2.93 -1.12 14.48
CA GLY A 102 -4.20 -0.74 13.84
C GLY A 102 -4.05 -0.44 12.35
N HIS A 103 -4.88 0.45 11.85
CA HIS A 103 -4.90 0.84 10.43
C HIS A 103 -3.63 1.58 9.96
N LEU A 104 -2.84 2.11 10.88
CA LEU A 104 -1.56 2.78 10.58
C LEU A 104 -0.35 1.83 10.66
N ALA A 105 -0.57 0.52 10.62
CA ALA A 105 0.47 -0.48 10.80
C ALA A 105 1.69 -0.27 9.89
N LEU A 106 1.48 0.01 8.61
CA LEU A 106 2.55 0.24 7.65
C LEU A 106 3.51 1.37 8.07
N TRP A 107 2.98 2.48 8.59
CA TRP A 107 3.76 3.65 8.98
C TRP A 107 4.36 3.51 10.37
N LYS A 108 3.57 3.09 11.36
CA LYS A 108 4.01 2.98 12.75
C LYS A 108 5.04 1.88 12.98
N SER A 109 5.03 0.81 12.19
CA SER A 109 6.04 -0.25 12.23
C SER A 109 7.35 0.12 11.53
N GLY A 110 7.38 1.22 10.78
CA GLY A 110 8.52 1.61 9.96
C GLY A 110 8.65 0.87 8.62
N ILE A 111 7.80 -0.13 8.33
CA ILE A 111 7.82 -0.90 7.07
C ILE A 111 7.61 0.01 5.84
N TYR A 112 6.90 1.13 6.01
CA TYR A 112 6.75 2.17 4.99
C TYR A 112 8.09 2.58 4.33
N HIS A 113 9.19 2.64 5.09
CA HIS A 113 10.49 3.04 4.56
C HIS A 113 11.04 2.12 3.48
N THR A 114 10.60 0.85 3.45
CA THR A 114 10.96 -0.11 2.40
C THR A 114 10.30 0.22 1.06
N TYR A 115 9.12 0.83 1.08
CA TYR A 115 8.28 1.03 -0.11
C TYR A 115 8.17 2.48 -0.57
N LYS A 116 8.52 3.46 0.24
CA LYS A 116 8.28 4.90 0.04
C LYS A 116 8.83 5.50 -1.26
N TRP A 117 9.80 4.85 -1.89
CA TRP A 117 10.45 5.33 -3.11
C TRP A 117 9.80 4.82 -4.41
N ASN A 118 8.83 3.91 -4.29
CA ASN A 118 8.12 3.32 -5.41
C ASN A 118 6.60 3.40 -5.20
N TYR A 119 5.86 3.06 -6.24
CA TYR A 119 4.42 2.85 -6.09
C TYR A 119 4.16 1.60 -5.26
N PHE A 120 3.18 1.65 -4.40
CA PHE A 120 2.66 0.50 -3.65
C PHE A 120 1.17 0.70 -3.38
N VAL A 121 0.47 -0.39 -3.14
CA VAL A 121 -0.90 -0.41 -2.63
C VAL A 121 -0.86 -0.75 -1.14
N TYR A 122 -1.68 -0.07 -0.35
CA TYR A 122 -1.98 -0.46 1.02
C TYR A 122 -3.47 -0.62 1.18
N THR A 123 -3.92 -1.78 1.65
CA THR A 123 -5.33 -2.14 1.79
C THR A 123 -5.55 -2.98 3.04
N ASP A 124 -6.78 -3.02 3.54
CA ASP A 124 -7.19 -3.96 4.57
C ASP A 124 -7.59 -5.31 3.95
N SER A 125 -7.56 -6.37 4.75
CA SER A 125 -7.81 -7.75 4.31
C SER A 125 -9.28 -8.07 4.04
N ASP A 126 -10.19 -7.16 4.35
CA ASP A 126 -11.65 -7.28 4.14
C ASP A 126 -12.17 -6.46 2.94
N VAL A 127 -11.28 -5.79 2.24
CA VAL A 127 -11.62 -5.07 1.01
C VAL A 127 -11.53 -6.04 -0.18
N LEU A 128 -12.65 -6.61 -0.59
CA LEU A 128 -12.72 -7.52 -1.73
C LEU A 128 -13.17 -6.77 -2.99
N PRO A 129 -12.46 -6.97 -4.13
CA PRO A 129 -12.92 -6.45 -5.41
C PRO A 129 -14.26 -7.08 -5.82
N ILE A 130 -15.17 -6.26 -6.35
CA ILE A 130 -16.41 -6.75 -6.96
C ILE A 130 -16.11 -7.45 -8.29
N GLU A 131 -17.07 -8.23 -8.81
CA GLU A 131 -16.92 -8.97 -10.07
C GLU A 131 -16.57 -8.04 -11.25
N ALA A 132 -17.14 -6.83 -11.29
CA ALA A 132 -16.88 -5.82 -12.32
C ALA A 132 -15.52 -5.11 -12.15
N CYS A 133 -14.70 -5.46 -11.14
CA CYS A 133 -13.39 -4.86 -10.96
C CYS A 133 -12.45 -5.26 -12.11
N PRO A 134 -11.88 -4.30 -12.85
CA PRO A 134 -10.99 -4.63 -13.97
C PRO A 134 -9.71 -5.29 -13.48
N GLU A 135 -9.29 -6.37 -14.16
CA GLU A 135 -8.07 -7.11 -13.82
C GLU A 135 -6.80 -6.26 -13.85
N ASN A 136 -6.80 -5.16 -14.61
CA ASN A 136 -5.68 -4.23 -14.76
C ASN A 136 -5.84 -2.97 -13.90
N PHE A 137 -6.59 -3.02 -12.81
CA PHE A 137 -6.89 -1.84 -11.98
C PHE A 137 -5.64 -1.05 -11.54
N LEU A 138 -4.51 -1.71 -11.27
CA LEU A 138 -3.27 -1.01 -10.92
C LEU A 138 -2.69 -0.20 -12.08
N LEU A 139 -2.87 -0.66 -13.32
CA LEU A 139 -2.49 0.14 -14.48
C LEU A 139 -3.36 1.39 -14.59
N ILE A 140 -4.67 1.25 -14.39
CA ILE A 140 -5.62 2.38 -14.39
C ILE A 140 -5.26 3.38 -13.29
N PHE A 141 -4.95 2.91 -12.09
CA PHE A 141 -4.52 3.77 -10.98
C PHE A 141 -3.21 4.47 -11.27
N TYR A 142 -2.23 3.74 -11.80
CA TYR A 142 -0.95 4.32 -12.21
C TYR A 142 -1.13 5.41 -13.27
N GLU A 143 -1.94 5.16 -14.32
CA GLU A 143 -2.22 6.13 -15.37
C GLU A 143 -2.96 7.36 -14.85
N SER A 144 -3.87 7.20 -13.89
CA SER A 144 -4.55 8.30 -13.21
C SER A 144 -3.56 9.19 -12.46
N LEU A 145 -2.62 8.59 -11.71
CA LEU A 145 -1.56 9.35 -11.02
C LEU A 145 -0.61 10.05 -11.99
N GLN A 146 -0.39 9.48 -13.18
CA GLN A 146 0.43 10.13 -14.23
C GLN A 146 -0.29 11.28 -14.92
N ARG A 147 -1.61 11.18 -15.08
CA ARG A 147 -2.42 12.22 -15.73
C ARG A 147 -2.63 13.45 -14.84
N TYR A 148 -2.77 13.26 -13.55
CA TYR A 148 -3.11 14.31 -12.59
C TYR A 148 -2.00 14.51 -11.56
N PHE A 149 -1.04 15.39 -11.84
CA PHE A 149 0.15 15.63 -11.01
C PHE A 149 -0.14 16.07 -9.57
N SER A 150 -1.31 16.64 -9.31
CA SER A 150 -1.75 17.01 -7.96
C SER A 150 -2.16 15.80 -7.11
N LEU A 151 -2.49 14.67 -7.72
CA LEU A 151 -2.89 13.46 -7.00
C LEU A 151 -1.68 12.80 -6.35
N LYS A 152 -1.79 12.54 -5.05
CA LYS A 152 -0.79 11.80 -4.27
C LYS A 152 -1.18 10.35 -4.04
N LYS A 153 -2.46 10.02 -4.20
CA LYS A 153 -3.04 8.69 -4.04
C LYS A 153 -4.30 8.54 -4.89
N VAL A 154 -4.61 7.31 -5.25
CA VAL A 154 -5.84 6.90 -5.93
C VAL A 154 -6.31 5.58 -5.30
N GLY A 155 -7.60 5.34 -5.29
CA GLY A 155 -8.19 4.12 -4.72
C GLY A 155 -9.58 3.87 -5.27
N PHE A 156 -10.14 2.72 -4.92
CA PHE A 156 -11.53 2.40 -5.19
C PHE A 156 -12.48 3.22 -4.31
N SER A 157 -13.69 3.45 -4.80
CA SER A 157 -14.83 3.81 -3.96
C SER A 157 -15.36 2.58 -3.22
N ILE A 158 -15.89 2.80 -2.03
CA ILE A 158 -16.60 1.76 -1.29
C ILE A 158 -18.03 1.70 -1.84
N LYS A 159 -18.53 0.48 -2.07
CA LYS A 159 -19.94 0.26 -2.38
C LYS A 159 -20.80 0.66 -1.18
N ILE A 160 -21.83 1.46 -1.41
CA ILE A 160 -22.71 1.98 -0.36
C ILE A 160 -24.19 1.66 -0.61
N ASP A 161 -24.51 0.96 -1.69
CA ASP A 161 -25.88 0.67 -2.12
C ASP A 161 -26.62 -0.27 -1.17
N ASP A 162 -25.90 -0.95 -0.26
CA ASP A 162 -26.40 -1.89 0.74
C ASP A 162 -26.37 -1.33 2.18
N LEU A 163 -26.09 -0.03 2.31
CA LEU A 163 -26.20 0.62 3.61
C LEU A 163 -27.66 0.79 4.02
N PRO A 164 -27.99 0.54 5.31
CA PRO A 164 -29.32 0.82 5.84
C PRO A 164 -29.70 2.29 5.67
N ASP A 165 -30.99 2.57 5.40
CA ASP A 165 -31.52 3.91 5.08
C ASP A 165 -31.20 4.98 6.13
N HIS A 166 -30.88 4.60 7.37
CA HIS A 166 -30.52 5.53 8.43
C HIS A 166 -29.08 6.10 8.32
N PHE A 167 -28.32 5.68 7.31
CA PHE A 167 -26.99 6.26 6.97
C PHE A 167 -27.01 7.14 5.71
N SER A 168 -28.20 7.35 5.11
CA SER A 168 -28.38 8.20 3.93
C SER A 168 -28.63 9.66 4.32
#